data_61b323156888f2d25689c95eab735421
#
_entry.id   61b323156888f2d25689c95eab735421
#
_cell.length_a   1.000
_cell.length_b   1.000
_cell.length_c   1.000
_cell.angle_alpha   90.00
_cell.angle_beta   90.00
_cell.angle_gamma   90.00
#
_symmetry.space_group_name_H-M   'P 1'
#
loop_
_entity.id
_entity.type
_entity.pdbx_description
1 polymer ?
#
loop_
_entity_poly.entity_id
_entity_poly.type
_entity_poly.pdbx_seq_one_letter_code
_entity_poly.pdbx_strand_id
1 'polypeptide(L)'
;MMIRTELLSKSYGEKEAVCDLTLEIRRGEIFGLLGPNGAGKTTTTLMLLGLTEPTGGSAYIDGKDCARQAIEVKRMVGYLPDNVGFYSDMTGRENLRFTGQLNGLSGDVIDRRMEELLEKVGMTEAADQKAGTYSRGMRQRLGIADVLMKDPKVVIMDEPTLGIDPEGMRELMTLIRSLAEDDKRTILISSHQLYQIQQICDRVGLFVDGRLIACGRID
;
A
#
# COMPACT_ATOMS: atom_id res chain seq x y z
N MET A 1 11.28 -9.81 11.31
CA MET A 1 11.03 -9.01 10.11
C MET A 1 9.60 -9.20 9.65
N MET A 2 8.97 -8.18 9.05
CA MET A 2 7.65 -8.29 8.45
C MET A 2 7.75 -8.54 6.94
N ILE A 3 8.61 -7.80 6.24
CA ILE A 3 8.89 -8.01 4.82
C ILE A 3 10.39 -8.30 4.67
N ARG A 4 10.74 -9.29 3.87
CA ARG A 4 12.13 -9.65 3.55
C ARG A 4 12.23 -10.06 2.09
N THR A 5 13.26 -9.56 1.40
CA THR A 5 13.64 -10.02 0.07
C THR A 5 15.08 -10.52 0.07
N GLU A 6 15.37 -11.54 -0.71
CA GLU A 6 16.69 -12.18 -0.82
C GLU A 6 17.06 -12.27 -2.30
N LEU A 7 17.98 -11.41 -2.75
CA LEU A 7 18.44 -11.31 -4.14
C LEU A 7 17.26 -11.31 -5.14
N LEU A 8 16.16 -10.66 -4.76
CA LEU A 8 14.92 -10.65 -5.54
C LEU A 8 15.15 -9.95 -6.87
N SER A 9 14.87 -10.64 -7.97
CA SER A 9 15.14 -10.13 -9.32
C SER A 9 13.96 -10.36 -10.24
N LYS A 10 13.73 -9.43 -11.17
CA LYS A 10 12.73 -9.54 -12.23
C LYS A 10 13.21 -8.97 -13.53
N SER A 11 13.15 -9.81 -14.57
CA SER A 11 13.42 -9.40 -15.95
C SER A 11 12.17 -9.59 -16.82
N TYR A 12 11.99 -8.69 -17.77
CA TYR A 12 10.99 -8.74 -18.82
C TYR A 12 11.73 -8.72 -20.18
N GLY A 13 11.95 -9.90 -20.77
CA GLY A 13 12.85 -10.05 -21.90
C GLY A 13 14.27 -9.62 -21.50
N GLU A 14 14.86 -8.70 -22.25
CA GLU A 14 16.21 -8.17 -21.99
C GLU A 14 16.24 -7.08 -20.90
N LYS A 15 15.09 -6.55 -20.49
CA LYS A 15 15.02 -5.48 -19.50
C LYS A 15 15.00 -6.05 -18.09
N GLU A 16 16.04 -5.78 -17.32
CA GLU A 16 16.06 -6.02 -15.88
C GLU A 16 15.26 -4.91 -15.16
N ALA A 17 14.13 -5.26 -14.59
CA ALA A 17 13.26 -4.33 -13.88
C ALA A 17 13.60 -4.25 -12.38
N VAL A 18 14.10 -5.33 -11.80
CA VAL A 18 14.61 -5.40 -10.42
C VAL A 18 15.80 -6.35 -10.41
N CYS A 19 16.91 -5.93 -9.78
CA CYS A 19 18.18 -6.64 -9.75
C CYS A 19 18.63 -6.86 -8.30
N ASP A 20 18.73 -8.12 -7.89
CA ASP A 20 19.32 -8.59 -6.63
C ASP A 20 18.89 -7.80 -5.38
N LEU A 21 17.59 -7.44 -5.32
CA LEU A 21 17.05 -6.67 -4.22
C LEU A 21 17.09 -7.49 -2.93
N THR A 22 17.91 -7.05 -1.97
CA THR A 22 17.94 -7.55 -0.61
C THR A 22 17.51 -6.44 0.34
N LEU A 23 16.34 -6.62 0.97
CA LEU A 23 15.69 -5.62 1.79
C LEU A 23 15.01 -6.28 2.99
N GLU A 24 15.06 -5.62 4.14
CA GLU A 24 14.35 -6.02 5.36
C GLU A 24 13.55 -4.84 5.92
N ILE A 25 12.25 -5.06 6.14
CA ILE A 25 11.34 -4.09 6.78
C ILE A 25 10.82 -4.70 8.08
N ARG A 26 10.89 -3.93 9.16
CA ARG A 26 10.50 -4.38 10.50
C ARG A 26 8.98 -4.32 10.67
N ARG A 27 8.47 -5.01 11.69
CA ARG A 27 7.05 -4.89 12.07
C ARG A 27 6.75 -3.49 12.60
N GLY A 28 5.65 -2.90 12.17
CA GLY A 28 5.21 -1.56 12.59
C GLY A 28 6.04 -0.42 12.00
N GLU A 29 6.96 -0.70 11.06
CA GLU A 29 7.80 0.30 10.40
C GLU A 29 7.05 0.90 9.20
N ILE A 30 7.21 2.21 8.99
CA ILE A 30 6.86 2.87 7.73
C ILE A 30 8.13 2.97 6.89
N PHE A 31 8.16 2.22 5.79
CA PHE A 31 9.30 2.18 4.89
C PHE A 31 8.97 2.81 3.55
N GLY A 32 9.83 3.72 3.08
CA GLY A 32 9.71 4.38 1.78
C GLY A 32 10.57 3.73 0.70
N LEU A 33 9.98 3.36 -0.45
CA LEU A 33 10.71 3.09 -1.69
C LEU A 33 10.75 4.37 -2.52
N LEU A 34 11.88 5.06 -2.52
CA LEU A 34 12.09 6.30 -3.27
C LEU A 34 12.81 6.02 -4.58
N GLY A 35 12.36 6.61 -5.67
CA GLY A 35 13.06 6.51 -6.96
C GLY A 35 12.23 7.04 -8.11
N PRO A 36 12.85 7.31 -9.26
CA PRO A 36 12.16 7.81 -10.45
C PRO A 36 11.14 6.80 -10.99
N ASN A 37 10.28 7.26 -11.89
CA ASN A 37 9.37 6.37 -12.60
C ASN A 37 10.18 5.37 -13.42
N GLY A 38 9.74 4.10 -13.39
CA GLY A 38 10.44 3.01 -14.07
C GLY A 38 11.63 2.42 -13.30
N ALA A 39 11.96 2.92 -12.10
CA ALA A 39 13.06 2.39 -11.28
C ALA A 39 12.86 0.96 -10.74
N GLY A 40 11.67 0.37 -10.89
CA GLY A 40 11.39 -0.99 -10.40
C GLY A 40 10.48 -1.06 -9.16
N LYS A 41 10.04 0.09 -8.62
CA LYS A 41 9.21 0.16 -7.39
C LYS A 41 7.91 -0.64 -7.52
N THR A 42 7.11 -0.37 -8.54
CA THR A 42 5.84 -1.08 -8.79
C THR A 42 6.09 -2.57 -9.09
N THR A 43 7.15 -2.93 -9.82
CA THR A 43 7.52 -4.33 -10.05
C THR A 43 7.84 -5.05 -8.74
N THR A 44 8.58 -4.40 -7.84
CA THR A 44 8.86 -4.93 -6.50
C THR A 44 7.56 -5.15 -5.72
N THR A 45 6.66 -4.16 -5.72
CA THR A 45 5.33 -4.28 -5.09
C THR A 45 4.53 -5.46 -5.66
N LEU A 46 4.49 -5.64 -6.97
CA LEU A 46 3.77 -6.74 -7.61
C LEU A 46 4.35 -8.11 -7.24
N MET A 47 5.68 -8.23 -7.08
CA MET A 47 6.31 -9.47 -6.60
C MET A 47 5.98 -9.75 -5.13
N LEU A 48 5.99 -8.72 -4.26
CA LEU A 48 5.57 -8.83 -2.87
C LEU A 48 4.11 -9.27 -2.71
N LEU A 49 3.25 -8.85 -3.62
CA LEU A 49 1.83 -9.23 -3.66
C LEU A 49 1.57 -10.62 -4.29
N GLY A 50 2.61 -11.27 -4.82
CA GLY A 50 2.44 -12.52 -5.58
C GLY A 50 1.58 -12.35 -6.83
N LEU A 51 1.62 -11.16 -7.44
CA LEU A 51 0.94 -10.82 -8.71
C LEU A 51 1.85 -11.00 -9.91
N THR A 52 3.16 -11.04 -9.69
CA THR A 52 4.16 -11.39 -10.69
C THR A 52 5.23 -12.28 -10.05
N GLU A 53 5.64 -13.32 -10.76
CA GLU A 53 6.69 -14.23 -10.28
C GLU A 53 8.07 -13.58 -10.49
N PRO A 54 8.98 -13.67 -9.49
CA PRO A 54 10.37 -13.27 -9.68
C PRO A 54 11.07 -14.16 -10.70
N THR A 55 12.07 -13.63 -11.39
CA THR A 55 12.97 -14.42 -12.25
C THR A 55 14.15 -14.97 -11.47
N GLY A 56 14.42 -14.45 -10.28
CA GLY A 56 15.45 -14.91 -9.36
C GLY A 56 15.19 -14.41 -7.94
N GLY A 57 15.80 -15.07 -6.98
CA GLY A 57 15.64 -14.75 -5.57
C GLY A 57 14.27 -15.07 -5.00
N SER A 58 13.93 -14.47 -3.86
CA SER A 58 12.69 -14.72 -3.14
C SER A 58 12.23 -13.51 -2.33
N ALA A 59 10.92 -13.46 -2.05
CA ALA A 59 10.32 -12.46 -1.18
C ALA A 59 9.39 -13.11 -0.15
N TYR A 60 9.38 -12.57 1.05
CA TYR A 60 8.62 -13.10 2.17
C TYR A 60 7.87 -11.98 2.90
N ILE A 61 6.62 -12.25 3.27
CA ILE A 61 5.81 -11.41 4.16
C ILE A 61 5.33 -12.25 5.34
N ASP A 62 5.66 -11.84 6.57
CA ASP A 62 5.38 -12.56 7.81
C ASP A 62 5.82 -14.06 7.75
N GLY A 63 6.98 -14.31 7.12
CA GLY A 63 7.53 -15.64 6.90
C GLY A 63 6.89 -16.45 5.76
N LYS A 64 5.89 -15.91 5.07
CA LYS A 64 5.22 -16.55 3.91
C LYS A 64 5.92 -16.17 2.61
N ASP A 65 6.26 -17.16 1.80
CA ASP A 65 6.80 -16.95 0.46
C ASP A 65 5.75 -16.32 -0.47
N CYS A 66 6.06 -15.14 -1.00
CA CYS A 66 5.13 -14.34 -1.79
C CYS A 66 4.69 -15.02 -3.10
N ALA A 67 5.54 -15.84 -3.71
CA ALA A 67 5.22 -16.55 -4.94
C ALA A 67 4.45 -17.85 -4.65
N ARG A 68 4.94 -18.65 -3.68
CA ARG A 68 4.39 -19.97 -3.40
C ARG A 68 3.14 -19.95 -2.52
N GLN A 69 3.01 -18.95 -1.65
CA GLN A 69 1.90 -18.78 -0.70
C GLN A 69 1.12 -17.48 -0.95
N ALA A 70 0.97 -17.11 -2.23
CA ALA A 70 0.38 -15.84 -2.65
C ALA A 70 -1.01 -15.57 -2.06
N ILE A 71 -1.85 -16.60 -1.90
CA ILE A 71 -3.20 -16.44 -1.31
C ILE A 71 -3.11 -16.06 0.17
N GLU A 72 -2.21 -16.71 0.92
CA GLU A 72 -1.99 -16.42 2.34
C GLU A 72 -1.40 -15.02 2.53
N VAL A 73 -0.46 -14.62 1.66
CA VAL A 73 0.09 -13.27 1.62
C VAL A 73 -1.00 -12.24 1.34
N LYS A 74 -1.84 -12.45 0.32
CA LYS A 74 -2.94 -11.53 -0.04
C LYS A 74 -3.97 -11.35 1.07
N ARG A 75 -4.16 -12.34 1.94
CA ARG A 75 -5.06 -12.20 3.10
C ARG A 75 -4.52 -11.22 4.15
N MET A 76 -3.20 -11.10 4.29
CA MET A 76 -2.57 -10.25 5.30
C MET A 76 -2.02 -8.93 4.75
N VAL A 77 -2.04 -8.73 3.43
CA VAL A 77 -1.53 -7.51 2.78
C VAL A 77 -2.67 -6.73 2.15
N GLY A 78 -2.79 -5.47 2.47
CA GLY A 78 -3.62 -4.50 1.77
C GLY A 78 -2.80 -3.76 0.72
N TYR A 79 -3.35 -3.54 -0.46
CA TYR A 79 -2.67 -2.80 -1.51
C TYR A 79 -3.52 -1.63 -2.00
N LEU A 80 -2.95 -0.45 -1.93
CA LEU A 80 -3.52 0.79 -2.46
C LEU A 80 -2.72 1.20 -3.71
N PRO A 81 -3.25 1.00 -4.91
CA PRO A 81 -2.59 1.42 -6.15
C PRO A 81 -2.66 2.95 -6.31
N ASP A 82 -1.82 3.52 -7.18
CA ASP A 82 -1.86 4.94 -7.56
C ASP A 82 -3.26 5.38 -8.03
N ASN A 83 -3.92 4.54 -8.81
CA ASN A 83 -5.29 4.80 -9.27
C ASN A 83 -6.27 3.79 -8.68
N VAL A 84 -7.06 4.23 -7.71
CA VAL A 84 -8.07 3.39 -7.05
C VAL A 84 -9.30 3.29 -7.92
N GLY A 85 -9.62 2.08 -8.38
CA GLY A 85 -10.75 1.78 -9.25
C GLY A 85 -12.04 1.49 -8.48
N PHE A 86 -12.72 2.52 -7.97
CA PHE A 86 -14.06 2.37 -7.40
C PHE A 86 -15.15 2.30 -8.47
N TYR A 87 -16.25 1.64 -8.15
CA TYR A 87 -17.48 1.71 -8.95
C TYR A 87 -18.06 3.12 -8.82
N SER A 88 -17.96 3.91 -9.88
CA SER A 88 -18.30 5.34 -9.89
C SER A 88 -19.76 5.63 -9.59
N ASP A 89 -20.65 4.72 -9.97
CA ASP A 89 -22.09 4.83 -9.76
C ASP A 89 -22.55 4.39 -8.36
N MET A 90 -21.70 3.71 -7.63
CA MET A 90 -21.90 3.31 -6.23
C MET A 90 -21.43 4.41 -5.29
N THR A 91 -22.06 4.50 -4.13
CA THR A 91 -21.62 5.36 -3.03
C THR A 91 -20.31 4.82 -2.40
N GLY A 92 -19.63 5.65 -1.59
CA GLY A 92 -18.47 5.17 -0.82
C GLY A 92 -18.82 3.98 0.06
N ARG A 93 -19.97 4.05 0.71
CA ARG A 93 -20.52 3.00 1.57
C ARG A 93 -20.78 1.69 0.81
N GLU A 94 -21.39 1.78 -0.36
CA GLU A 94 -21.66 0.61 -1.20
C GLU A 94 -20.37 -0.03 -1.73
N ASN A 95 -19.36 0.76 -2.10
CA ASN A 95 -18.05 0.25 -2.49
C ASN A 95 -17.39 -0.53 -1.33
N LEU A 96 -17.35 0.02 -0.11
CA LEU A 96 -16.79 -0.66 1.05
C LEU A 96 -17.55 -1.94 1.41
N ARG A 97 -18.89 -1.92 1.34
CA ARG A 97 -19.73 -3.10 1.55
C ARG A 97 -19.39 -4.19 0.55
N PHE A 98 -19.26 -3.83 -0.72
CA PHE A 98 -18.88 -4.75 -1.79
C PHE A 98 -17.52 -5.41 -1.52
N THR A 99 -16.51 -4.63 -1.14
CA THR A 99 -15.19 -5.15 -0.76
C THR A 99 -15.26 -6.08 0.46
N GLY A 100 -16.06 -5.73 1.47
CA GLY A 100 -16.29 -6.59 2.62
C GLY A 100 -16.87 -7.95 2.22
N GLN A 101 -17.86 -7.96 1.33
CA GLN A 101 -18.47 -9.19 0.79
C GLN A 101 -17.46 -10.03 -0.01
N LEU A 102 -16.64 -9.40 -0.88
CA LEU A 102 -15.59 -10.09 -1.62
C LEU A 102 -14.53 -10.74 -0.72
N ASN A 103 -14.28 -10.14 0.46
CA ASN A 103 -13.38 -10.70 1.46
C ASN A 103 -14.06 -11.75 2.37
N GLY A 104 -15.33 -12.10 2.13
CA GLY A 104 -16.08 -13.13 2.86
C GLY A 104 -16.48 -12.71 4.27
N LEU A 105 -16.59 -11.41 4.56
CA LEU A 105 -17.04 -10.91 5.85
C LEU A 105 -18.56 -11.06 5.97
N SER A 106 -19.06 -11.31 7.19
CA SER A 106 -20.51 -11.30 7.47
C SER A 106 -21.07 -9.87 7.46
N GLY A 107 -22.38 -9.73 7.21
CA GLY A 107 -23.04 -8.43 7.12
C GLY A 107 -22.80 -7.54 8.34
N ASP A 108 -23.00 -8.08 9.55
CA ASP A 108 -22.79 -7.35 10.81
C ASP A 108 -21.35 -6.86 11.00
N VAL A 109 -20.37 -7.68 10.56
CA VAL A 109 -18.94 -7.29 10.59
C VAL A 109 -18.67 -6.21 9.58
N ILE A 110 -19.24 -6.31 8.38
CA ILE A 110 -19.08 -5.29 7.33
C ILE A 110 -19.64 -3.96 7.83
N ASP A 111 -20.87 -3.95 8.35
CA ASP A 111 -21.54 -2.71 8.78
C ASP A 111 -20.75 -2.00 9.88
N ARG A 112 -20.34 -2.73 10.93
CA ARG A 112 -19.53 -2.16 12.00
C ARG A 112 -18.20 -1.62 11.49
N ARG A 113 -17.44 -2.41 10.74
CA ARG A 113 -16.12 -2.00 10.23
C ARG A 113 -16.20 -0.84 9.25
N MET A 114 -17.23 -0.82 8.42
CA MET A 114 -17.46 0.26 7.48
C MET A 114 -17.65 1.60 8.20
N GLU A 115 -18.47 1.66 9.25
CA GLU A 115 -18.66 2.89 10.04
C GLU A 115 -17.36 3.33 10.72
N GLU A 116 -16.66 2.41 11.40
CA GLU A 116 -15.38 2.66 12.04
C GLU A 116 -14.31 3.18 11.04
N LEU A 117 -14.28 2.60 9.85
CA LEU A 117 -13.30 2.98 8.83
C LEU A 117 -13.65 4.30 8.14
N LEU A 118 -14.93 4.56 7.86
CA LEU A 118 -15.37 5.85 7.31
C LEU A 118 -15.07 7.00 8.26
N GLU A 119 -15.29 6.82 9.56
CA GLU A 119 -14.89 7.79 10.59
C GLU A 119 -13.37 7.97 10.61
N LYS A 120 -12.60 6.88 10.66
CA LYS A 120 -11.14 6.89 10.69
C LYS A 120 -10.51 7.64 9.53
N VAL A 121 -11.06 7.50 8.33
CA VAL A 121 -10.53 8.20 7.13
C VAL A 121 -11.18 9.57 6.89
N GLY A 122 -12.08 10.03 7.79
CA GLY A 122 -12.76 11.32 7.66
C GLY A 122 -13.71 11.40 6.47
N MET A 123 -14.43 10.30 6.15
CA MET A 123 -15.32 10.21 5.00
C MET A 123 -16.80 10.01 5.37
N THR A 124 -17.16 10.12 6.64
CA THR A 124 -18.52 9.87 7.13
C THR A 124 -19.58 10.72 6.41
N GLU A 125 -19.33 12.03 6.27
CA GLU A 125 -20.28 12.96 5.62
C GLU A 125 -20.42 12.72 4.11
N ALA A 126 -19.38 12.20 3.48
CA ALA A 126 -19.36 11.93 2.05
C ALA A 126 -19.71 10.46 1.71
N ALA A 127 -19.91 9.61 2.71
CA ALA A 127 -20.07 8.17 2.53
C ALA A 127 -21.22 7.78 1.59
N ASP A 128 -22.31 8.56 1.59
CA ASP A 128 -23.52 8.32 0.79
C ASP A 128 -23.51 9.07 -0.56
N GLN A 129 -22.43 9.80 -0.88
CA GLN A 129 -22.21 10.37 -2.20
C GLN A 129 -21.61 9.34 -3.15
N LYS A 130 -21.91 9.46 -4.46
CA LYS A 130 -21.34 8.57 -5.47
C LYS A 130 -19.82 8.75 -5.57
N ALA A 131 -19.07 7.64 -5.58
CA ALA A 131 -17.60 7.67 -5.65
C ALA A 131 -17.06 8.37 -6.91
N GLY A 132 -17.86 8.39 -8.00
CA GLY A 132 -17.54 9.14 -9.21
C GLY A 132 -17.40 10.65 -9.00
N THR A 133 -18.03 11.21 -7.96
CA THR A 133 -17.97 12.65 -7.63
C THR A 133 -16.83 13.02 -6.69
N TYR A 134 -16.10 12.04 -6.19
CA TYR A 134 -15.04 12.27 -5.20
C TYR A 134 -13.81 12.96 -5.79
N SER A 135 -13.23 13.88 -5.03
CA SER A 135 -11.90 14.41 -5.32
C SER A 135 -10.84 13.30 -5.25
N ARG A 136 -9.64 13.57 -5.75
CA ARG A 136 -8.54 12.59 -5.66
C ARG A 136 -8.21 12.25 -4.21
N GLY A 137 -8.14 13.23 -3.32
CA GLY A 137 -7.92 13.00 -1.89
C GLY A 137 -9.00 12.14 -1.25
N MET A 138 -10.29 12.40 -1.57
CA MET A 138 -11.40 11.58 -1.09
C MET A 138 -11.29 10.12 -1.58
N ARG A 139 -10.93 9.92 -2.85
CA ARG A 139 -10.70 8.55 -3.39
C ARG A 139 -9.56 7.83 -2.68
N GLN A 140 -8.47 8.52 -2.38
CA GLN A 140 -7.35 7.93 -1.64
C GLN A 140 -7.76 7.57 -0.20
N ARG A 141 -8.50 8.42 0.50
CA ARG A 141 -9.02 8.14 1.84
C ARG A 141 -9.97 6.93 1.83
N LEU A 142 -10.92 6.91 0.90
CA LEU A 142 -11.80 5.75 0.73
C LEU A 142 -10.99 4.49 0.38
N GLY A 143 -9.94 4.61 -0.46
CA GLY A 143 -9.03 3.52 -0.80
C GLY A 143 -8.31 2.94 0.42
N ILE A 144 -7.90 3.79 1.36
CA ILE A 144 -7.35 3.33 2.64
C ILE A 144 -8.42 2.57 3.43
N ALA A 145 -9.64 3.09 3.55
CA ALA A 145 -10.74 2.38 4.22
C ALA A 145 -11.01 1.01 3.56
N ASP A 146 -11.03 0.96 2.23
CA ASP A 146 -11.23 -0.25 1.44
C ASP A 146 -10.15 -1.30 1.73
N VAL A 147 -8.89 -0.89 1.70
CA VAL A 147 -7.75 -1.74 2.04
C VAL A 147 -7.84 -2.28 3.47
N LEU A 148 -8.32 -1.47 4.41
CA LEU A 148 -8.45 -1.83 5.82
C LEU A 148 -9.65 -2.75 6.11
N MET A 149 -10.61 -2.91 5.19
CA MET A 149 -11.79 -3.77 5.39
C MET A 149 -11.44 -5.20 5.82
N LYS A 150 -10.36 -5.77 5.31
CA LYS A 150 -9.90 -7.13 5.64
C LYS A 150 -8.91 -7.22 6.80
N ASP A 151 -8.62 -6.10 7.48
CA ASP A 151 -7.69 -6.02 8.60
C ASP A 151 -6.26 -6.50 8.29
N PRO A 152 -5.59 -5.93 7.29
CA PRO A 152 -4.27 -6.38 6.86
C PRO A 152 -3.20 -6.04 7.90
N LYS A 153 -2.19 -6.91 8.05
CA LYS A 153 -0.99 -6.64 8.87
C LYS A 153 -0.01 -5.70 8.17
N VAL A 154 -0.01 -5.73 6.85
CA VAL A 154 0.86 -4.93 5.98
C VAL A 154 0.01 -4.13 5.02
N VAL A 155 0.32 -2.85 4.84
CA VAL A 155 -0.30 -1.99 3.83
C VAL A 155 0.78 -1.51 2.88
N ILE A 156 0.60 -1.78 1.59
CA ILE A 156 1.47 -1.30 0.52
C ILE A 156 0.72 -0.23 -0.25
N MET A 157 1.33 0.95 -0.41
CA MET A 157 0.73 2.09 -1.08
C MET A 157 1.64 2.57 -2.23
N ASP A 158 1.09 2.66 -3.43
CA ASP A 158 1.81 3.14 -4.60
C ASP A 158 1.42 4.60 -4.88
N GLU A 159 2.39 5.53 -4.71
CA GLU A 159 2.22 6.98 -4.93
C GLU A 159 0.97 7.59 -4.24
N PRO A 160 0.71 7.33 -2.96
CA PRO A 160 -0.59 7.63 -2.32
C PRO A 160 -0.94 9.12 -2.27
N THR A 161 0.02 10.01 -2.43
CA THR A 161 -0.15 11.47 -2.34
C THR A 161 -0.12 12.20 -3.67
N LEU A 162 0.06 11.46 -4.77
CA LEU A 162 0.17 12.05 -6.10
C LEU A 162 -1.12 12.79 -6.48
N GLY A 163 -0.99 14.08 -6.85
CA GLY A 163 -2.12 14.90 -7.31
C GLY A 163 -3.14 15.28 -6.23
N ILE A 164 -2.75 15.21 -4.96
CA ILE A 164 -3.52 15.73 -3.82
C ILE A 164 -2.98 17.13 -3.49
N ASP A 165 -3.86 18.04 -3.11
CA ASP A 165 -3.49 19.37 -2.64
C ASP A 165 -2.70 19.32 -1.32
N PRO A 166 -1.96 20.39 -0.95
CA PRO A 166 -1.07 20.35 0.21
C PRO A 166 -1.77 20.10 1.57
N GLU A 167 -3.02 20.51 1.72
CA GLU A 167 -3.79 20.28 2.94
C GLU A 167 -4.24 18.83 3.04
N GLY A 168 -4.88 18.31 2.00
CA GLY A 168 -5.29 16.91 1.91
C GLY A 168 -4.10 15.93 2.02
N MET A 169 -2.92 16.33 1.50
CA MET A 169 -1.69 15.56 1.66
C MET A 169 -1.26 15.45 3.12
N ARG A 170 -1.28 16.56 3.88
CA ARG A 170 -0.91 16.55 5.31
C ARG A 170 -1.84 15.65 6.13
N GLU A 171 -3.15 15.74 5.88
CA GLU A 171 -4.14 14.91 6.54
C GLU A 171 -3.96 13.42 6.20
N LEU A 172 -3.70 13.11 4.91
CA LEU A 172 -3.42 11.74 4.48
C LEU A 172 -2.15 11.18 5.14
N MET A 173 -1.08 11.98 5.24
CA MET A 173 0.15 11.59 5.93
C MET A 173 -0.08 11.31 7.42
N THR A 174 -0.88 12.15 8.09
CA THR A 174 -1.26 11.93 9.49
C THR A 174 -2.05 10.62 9.64
N LEU A 175 -3.00 10.37 8.75
CA LEU A 175 -3.75 9.11 8.73
C LEU A 175 -2.82 7.90 8.54
N ILE A 176 -1.91 7.95 7.56
CA ILE A 176 -0.96 6.84 7.33
C ILE A 176 -0.07 6.62 8.55
N ARG A 177 0.40 7.68 9.21
CA ARG A 177 1.21 7.57 10.44
C ARG A 177 0.42 6.88 11.56
N SER A 178 -0.86 7.22 11.76
CA SER A 178 -1.69 6.56 12.77
C SER A 178 -1.88 5.06 12.51
N LEU A 179 -1.92 4.61 11.26
CA LEU A 179 -2.00 3.19 10.93
C LEU A 179 -0.76 2.39 11.42
N ALA A 180 0.41 3.03 11.45
CA ALA A 180 1.63 2.38 11.96
C ALA A 180 1.74 2.50 13.48
N GLU A 181 1.47 3.67 14.04
CA GLU A 181 1.67 3.97 15.46
C GLU A 181 0.59 3.37 16.35
N ASP A 182 -0.68 3.55 15.98
CA ASP A 182 -1.83 3.10 16.77
C ASP A 182 -2.23 1.66 16.44
N ASP A 183 -2.39 1.35 15.14
CA ASP A 183 -2.83 0.04 14.67
C ASP A 183 -1.69 -0.98 14.54
N LYS A 184 -0.43 -0.55 14.75
CA LYS A 184 0.79 -1.39 14.65
C LYS A 184 0.97 -2.07 13.29
N ARG A 185 0.46 -1.45 12.22
CA ARG A 185 0.61 -1.98 10.85
C ARG A 185 1.99 -1.65 10.30
N THR A 186 2.52 -2.55 9.50
CA THR A 186 3.73 -2.28 8.70
C THR A 186 3.31 -1.65 7.39
N ILE A 187 3.95 -0.56 7.01
CA ILE A 187 3.58 0.22 5.82
C ILE A 187 4.76 0.32 4.87
N LEU A 188 4.52 0.01 3.60
CA LEU A 188 5.45 0.23 2.51
C LEU A 188 4.85 1.27 1.56
N ILE A 189 5.55 2.37 1.36
CA ILE A 189 5.11 3.45 0.46
C ILE A 189 6.11 3.57 -0.68
N SER A 190 5.64 3.51 -1.92
CA SER A 190 6.46 3.92 -3.06
C SER A 190 6.19 5.39 -3.42
N SER A 191 7.24 6.15 -3.70
CA SER A 191 7.13 7.52 -4.17
C SER A 191 8.36 7.94 -4.99
N HIS A 192 8.18 8.92 -5.85
CA HIS A 192 9.29 9.62 -6.52
C HIS A 192 9.61 10.98 -5.87
N GLN A 193 8.90 11.36 -4.81
CA GLN A 193 9.02 12.66 -4.14
C GLN A 193 9.67 12.51 -2.75
N LEU A 194 10.94 12.89 -2.66
CA LEU A 194 11.73 12.82 -1.42
C LEU A 194 11.05 13.53 -0.24
N TYR A 195 10.52 14.73 -0.45
CA TYR A 195 9.87 15.52 0.59
C TYR A 195 8.72 14.78 1.30
N GLN A 196 7.91 14.03 0.56
CA GLN A 196 6.82 13.26 1.12
C GLN A 196 7.32 12.10 1.98
N ILE A 197 8.32 11.38 1.48
CA ILE A 197 8.94 10.25 2.18
C ILE A 197 9.59 10.71 3.47
N GLN A 198 10.30 11.85 3.47
CA GLN A 198 10.95 12.41 4.65
C GLN A 198 9.99 12.73 5.79
N GLN A 199 8.76 13.10 5.48
CA GLN A 199 7.77 13.49 6.51
C GLN A 199 7.16 12.30 7.25
N ILE A 200 7.19 11.11 6.68
CA ILE A 200 6.39 10.00 7.21
C ILE A 200 7.19 8.72 7.44
N CYS A 201 8.23 8.45 6.64
CA CYS A 201 8.93 7.17 6.70
C CYS A 201 9.99 7.14 7.81
N ASP A 202 10.11 6.01 8.49
CA ASP A 202 11.17 5.76 9.48
C ASP A 202 12.50 5.45 8.80
N ARG A 203 12.42 4.76 7.64
CA ARG A 203 13.55 4.45 6.78
C ARG A 203 13.15 4.53 5.31
N VAL A 204 14.14 4.74 4.47
CA VAL A 204 13.98 4.84 3.02
C VAL A 204 14.98 3.95 2.30
N GLY A 205 14.55 3.35 1.20
CA GLY A 205 15.39 2.71 0.20
C GLY A 205 15.37 3.51 -1.10
N LEU A 206 16.54 3.95 -1.57
CA LEU A 206 16.68 4.65 -2.83
C LEU A 206 16.84 3.66 -3.98
N PHE A 207 15.91 3.70 -4.90
CA PHE A 207 15.82 2.80 -6.06
C PHE A 207 16.20 3.53 -7.33
N VAL A 208 17.17 2.98 -8.06
CA VAL A 208 17.59 3.49 -9.37
C VAL A 208 17.91 2.31 -10.28
N ASP A 209 17.33 2.30 -11.48
CA ASP A 209 17.56 1.28 -12.53
C ASP A 209 17.46 -0.17 -12.00
N GLY A 210 16.39 -0.44 -11.27
CA GLY A 210 16.13 -1.76 -10.72
C GLY A 210 16.95 -2.14 -9.49
N ARG A 211 17.82 -1.27 -8.97
CA ARG A 211 18.73 -1.55 -7.87
C ARG A 211 18.45 -0.68 -6.65
N LEU A 212 18.56 -1.26 -5.47
CA LEU A 212 18.59 -0.53 -4.20
C LEU A 212 20.00 -0.01 -3.97
N ILE A 213 20.22 1.30 -4.18
CA ILE A 213 21.57 1.92 -4.08
C ILE A 213 21.88 2.48 -2.70
N ALA A 214 20.87 2.79 -1.90
CA ALA A 214 21.03 3.20 -0.51
C ALA A 214 19.81 2.79 0.31
N CYS A 215 20.02 2.49 1.58
CA CYS A 215 18.94 2.21 2.53
C CYS A 215 19.36 2.67 3.92
N GLY A 216 18.51 3.49 4.57
CA GLY A 216 18.82 4.03 5.89
C GLY A 216 17.68 4.80 6.50
N ARG A 217 17.90 5.33 7.71
CA ARG A 217 17.02 6.32 8.34
C ARG A 217 17.12 7.64 7.60
N ILE A 218 16.08 8.43 7.72
CA ILE A 218 16.05 9.79 7.23
C ILE A 218 16.33 10.67 8.47
N ASP A 219 17.51 11.23 8.51
CA ASP A 219 17.93 12.19 9.53
C ASP A 219 17.71 13.64 9.03
#